data_13e4d13582013e79ed17bb9411a76ad4
#
_entry.id   13e4d13582013e79ed17bb9411a76ad4
#
_cell.length_a   1.000
_cell.length_b   1.000
_cell.length_c   1.000
_cell.angle_alpha   90.00
_cell.angle_beta   90.00
_cell.angle_gamma   90.00
#
_symmetry.space_group_name_H-M   'P 1'
#
loop_
_entity.id
_entity.type
_entity.pdbx_description
1 polymer ?
#
loop_
_entity_poly.entity_id
_entity_poly.type
_entity_poly.pdbx_seq_one_letter_code
_entity_poly.pdbx_strand_id
1 'polypeptide(L)'
;MLLGRKEIGVILISLFLIACAGTQTIPEPESPGARLYKERCTKCHGLPGPKRHTAEQWNHLLVMMDGFMEQKGIEFPAEERKLIQDYLHRNAR
;
A
#
# COMPACT_ATOMS: atom_id res chain seq x y z
N MET A 1 4.61 42.95 -13.74
CA MET A 1 5.71 42.56 -12.84
C MET A 1 5.25 42.11 -11.48
N LEU A 2 4.18 42.64 -10.94
CA LEU A 2 3.58 42.14 -9.69
C LEU A 2 2.82 40.86 -9.87
N LEU A 3 2.43 40.50 -11.08
CA LEU A 3 1.72 39.24 -11.44
C LEU A 3 2.60 38.01 -11.33
N GLY A 4 3.91 38.15 -11.53
CA GLY A 4 4.84 37.03 -11.49
C GLY A 4 5.02 36.39 -10.11
N ARG A 5 4.83 37.13 -9.04
CA ARG A 5 4.94 36.59 -7.68
C ARG A 5 3.79 35.68 -7.29
N LYS A 6 2.59 35.98 -7.74
CA LYS A 6 1.41 35.14 -7.48
C LYS A 6 1.46 33.84 -8.27
N GLU A 7 1.94 33.91 -9.51
CA GLU A 7 2.09 32.74 -10.36
C GLU A 7 3.16 31.77 -9.85
N ILE A 8 4.27 32.29 -9.35
CA ILE A 8 5.33 31.46 -8.75
C ILE A 8 4.81 30.73 -7.50
N GLY A 9 4.01 31.39 -6.66
CA GLY A 9 3.43 30.75 -5.48
C GLY A 9 2.50 29.60 -5.83
N VAL A 10 1.67 29.77 -6.85
CA VAL A 10 0.74 28.72 -7.32
C VAL A 10 1.51 27.54 -7.90
N ILE A 11 2.56 27.77 -8.68
CA ILE A 11 3.39 26.72 -9.26
C ILE A 11 4.10 25.91 -8.17
N LEU A 12 4.62 26.55 -7.14
CA LEU A 12 5.27 25.88 -6.01
C LEU A 12 4.30 24.99 -5.23
N ILE A 13 3.09 25.45 -4.99
CA ILE A 13 2.04 24.68 -4.31
C ILE A 13 1.65 23.46 -5.15
N SER A 14 1.50 23.62 -6.47
CA SER A 14 1.17 22.54 -7.37
C SER A 14 2.24 21.46 -7.40
N LEU A 15 3.52 21.83 -7.42
CA LEU A 15 4.64 20.91 -7.37
C LEU A 15 4.68 20.12 -6.06
N PHE A 16 4.39 20.77 -4.95
CA PHE A 16 4.32 20.11 -3.65
C PHE A 16 3.21 19.05 -3.58
N LEU A 17 2.03 19.35 -4.12
CA LEU A 17 0.91 18.42 -4.18
C LEU A 17 1.23 17.20 -5.05
N ILE A 18 1.91 17.38 -6.18
CA ILE A 18 2.34 16.30 -7.06
C ILE A 18 3.34 15.39 -6.34
N ALA A 19 4.29 15.96 -5.59
CA ALA A 19 5.27 15.19 -4.83
C ALA A 19 4.60 14.31 -3.75
N CYS A 20 3.58 14.82 -3.06
CA CYS A 20 2.82 14.07 -2.07
C CYS A 20 2.01 12.93 -2.70
N ALA A 21 1.43 13.16 -3.88
CA ALA A 21 0.66 12.14 -4.59
C ALA A 21 1.52 10.99 -5.11
N GLY A 22 2.83 11.23 -5.36
CA GLY A 22 3.75 10.23 -5.91
C GLY A 22 4.40 9.29 -4.89
N THR A 23 4.11 9.43 -3.57
CA THR A 23 4.83 8.70 -2.53
C THR A 23 4.26 7.33 -2.16
N GLN A 24 3.17 6.88 -2.78
CA GLN A 24 2.47 5.64 -2.40
C GLN A 24 2.42 4.59 -3.51
N THR A 25 3.47 4.50 -4.31
CA THR A 25 3.56 3.47 -5.35
C THR A 25 4.07 2.17 -4.74
N ILE A 26 3.30 1.10 -4.93
CA ILE A 26 3.73 -0.26 -4.58
C ILE A 26 4.18 -0.98 -5.85
N PRO A 27 5.06 -2.00 -5.74
CA PRO A 27 5.49 -2.77 -6.91
C PRO A 27 4.32 -3.56 -7.50
N GLU A 28 4.36 -3.81 -8.79
CA GLU A 28 3.35 -4.56 -9.53
C GLU A 28 1.91 -4.11 -9.24
N PRO A 29 1.57 -2.81 -9.37
CA PRO A 29 0.26 -2.31 -8.89
C PRO A 29 -0.93 -2.93 -9.63
N GLU A 30 -0.71 -3.49 -10.81
CA GLU A 30 -1.76 -4.11 -11.63
C GLU A 30 -1.95 -5.60 -11.35
N SER A 31 -1.07 -6.24 -10.57
CA SER A 31 -1.19 -7.66 -10.27
C SER A 31 -2.38 -7.92 -9.34
N PRO A 32 -3.01 -9.11 -9.45
CA PRO A 32 -4.12 -9.47 -8.56
C PRO A 32 -3.74 -9.42 -7.09
N GLY A 33 -2.53 -9.87 -6.75
CA GLY A 33 -2.04 -9.84 -5.38
C GLY A 33 -1.88 -8.43 -4.85
N ALA A 34 -1.37 -7.51 -5.66
CA ALA A 34 -1.22 -6.10 -5.26
C ALA A 34 -2.58 -5.44 -5.04
N ARG A 35 -3.54 -5.71 -5.91
CA ARG A 35 -4.89 -5.17 -5.78
C ARG A 35 -5.57 -5.65 -4.50
N LEU A 36 -5.48 -6.92 -4.23
CA LEU A 36 -6.05 -7.51 -3.01
C LEU A 36 -5.34 -7.00 -1.76
N TYR A 37 -4.02 -6.91 -1.80
CA TYR A 37 -3.25 -6.34 -0.70
C TYR A 37 -3.71 -4.93 -0.38
N LYS A 38 -3.83 -4.10 -1.39
CA LYS A 38 -4.29 -2.72 -1.26
C LYS A 38 -5.73 -2.67 -0.72
N GLU A 39 -6.62 -3.47 -1.26
CA GLU A 39 -8.03 -3.50 -0.88
C GLU A 39 -8.24 -3.98 0.55
N ARG A 40 -7.54 -5.05 0.96
CA ARG A 40 -7.73 -5.68 2.27
C ARG A 40 -6.94 -5.02 3.40
N CYS A 41 -5.83 -4.37 3.10
CA CYS A 41 -4.89 -3.90 4.11
C CYS A 41 -4.85 -2.38 4.32
N THR A 42 -5.64 -1.58 3.61
CA THR A 42 -5.60 -0.11 3.71
C THR A 42 -6.60 0.50 4.69
N LYS A 43 -7.41 -0.31 5.37
CA LYS A 43 -8.56 0.22 6.12
C LYS A 43 -8.21 1.06 7.36
N CYS A 44 -7.04 0.89 7.94
CA CYS A 44 -6.69 1.53 9.21
C CYS A 44 -5.45 2.42 9.16
N HIS A 45 -4.50 2.12 8.28
CA HIS A 45 -3.22 2.81 8.19
C HIS A 45 -2.75 2.89 6.75
N GLY A 46 -1.71 3.71 6.51
CA GLY A 46 -1.05 3.71 5.23
C GLY A 46 -0.51 2.32 4.87
N LEU A 47 -0.54 1.99 3.60
CA LEU A 47 -0.11 0.68 3.11
C LEU A 47 1.42 0.57 3.14
N PRO A 48 2.00 -0.34 3.93
CA PRO A 48 3.45 -0.53 3.91
C PRO A 48 3.90 -1.19 2.60
N GLY A 49 5.03 -0.73 2.06
CA GLY A 49 5.61 -1.37 0.88
C GLY A 49 6.08 -2.79 1.21
N PRO A 50 5.96 -3.73 0.24
CA PRO A 50 6.39 -5.12 0.47
C PRO A 50 7.86 -5.27 0.91
N LYS A 51 8.74 -4.37 0.48
CA LYS A 51 10.15 -4.42 0.86
C LYS A 51 10.44 -4.00 2.30
N ARG A 52 9.43 -3.57 3.02
CA ARG A 52 9.56 -3.19 4.42
C ARG A 52 9.88 -4.38 5.31
N HIS A 53 9.47 -5.58 4.89
CA HIS A 53 9.67 -6.80 5.65
C HIS A 53 10.26 -7.90 4.76
N THR A 54 10.85 -8.89 5.40
CA THR A 54 11.27 -10.11 4.73
C THR A 54 10.07 -11.02 4.49
N ALA A 55 10.22 -12.03 3.64
CA ALA A 55 9.15 -13.00 3.39
C ALA A 55 8.69 -13.68 4.68
N GLU A 56 9.65 -14.02 5.55
CA GLU A 56 9.35 -14.65 6.85
C GLU A 56 8.55 -13.72 7.75
N GLN A 57 8.92 -12.45 7.81
CA GLN A 57 8.19 -11.45 8.58
C GLN A 57 6.78 -11.24 8.04
N TRP A 58 6.63 -11.24 6.72
CA TRP A 58 5.31 -11.15 6.10
C TRP A 58 4.41 -12.34 6.47
N ASN A 59 4.96 -13.55 6.51
CA ASN A 59 4.21 -14.73 6.95
C ASN A 59 3.66 -14.54 8.36
N HIS A 60 4.50 -14.02 9.25
CA HIS A 60 4.11 -13.77 10.63
C HIS A 60 2.98 -12.73 10.71
N LEU A 61 3.11 -11.64 9.97
CA LEU A 61 2.10 -10.59 9.93
C LEU A 61 0.78 -11.08 9.33
N LEU A 62 0.84 -11.93 8.31
CA LEU A 62 -0.37 -12.51 7.71
C LEU A 62 -1.12 -13.41 8.70
N VAL A 63 -0.40 -14.19 9.50
CA VAL A 63 -1.02 -15.01 10.55
C VAL A 63 -1.72 -14.13 11.58
N MET A 64 -1.10 -13.02 11.97
CA MET A 64 -1.74 -12.05 12.87
C MET A 64 -3.00 -11.45 12.25
N MET A 65 -2.94 -11.12 10.96
CA MET A 65 -4.10 -10.57 10.24
C MET A 65 -5.24 -11.58 10.14
N ASP A 66 -4.92 -12.87 9.92
CA ASP A 66 -5.93 -13.93 9.93
C ASP A 66 -6.72 -13.92 11.25
N GLY A 67 -6.01 -13.79 12.36
CA GLY A 67 -6.64 -13.75 13.69
C GLY A 67 -7.54 -12.53 13.89
N PHE A 68 -7.09 -11.36 13.46
CA PHE A 68 -7.89 -10.13 13.55
C PHE A 68 -9.16 -10.21 12.70
N MET A 69 -9.04 -10.71 11.48
CA MET A 69 -10.19 -10.85 10.58
C MET A 69 -11.22 -11.82 11.16
N GLU A 70 -10.75 -12.94 11.70
CA GLU A 70 -11.62 -13.92 12.36
C GLU A 70 -12.39 -13.30 13.51
N GLN A 71 -11.71 -12.54 14.37
CA GLN A 71 -12.34 -11.87 15.50
C GLN A 71 -13.40 -10.87 15.06
N LYS A 72 -13.22 -10.23 13.92
CA LYS A 72 -14.16 -9.23 13.39
C LYS A 72 -15.22 -9.82 12.49
N GLY A 73 -15.19 -11.14 12.24
CA GLY A 73 -16.12 -11.77 11.33
C GLY A 73 -15.93 -11.39 9.87
N ILE A 74 -14.72 -10.98 9.50
CA ILE A 74 -14.40 -10.64 8.12
C ILE A 74 -13.88 -11.87 7.40
N GLU A 75 -14.51 -12.24 6.28
CA GLU A 75 -14.05 -13.34 5.47
C GLU A 75 -12.73 -12.99 4.77
N PHE A 76 -11.80 -13.94 4.83
CA PHE A 76 -10.55 -13.85 4.10
C PHE A 76 -10.32 -15.17 3.37
N PRO A 77 -10.86 -15.31 2.15
CA PRO A 77 -10.76 -16.55 1.39
C PRO A 77 -9.32 -16.99 1.19
N ALA A 78 -9.09 -18.30 1.27
CA ALA A 78 -7.74 -18.88 1.15
C ALA A 78 -7.07 -18.51 -0.18
N GLU A 79 -7.84 -18.42 -1.26
CA GLU A 79 -7.30 -18.05 -2.57
C GLU A 79 -6.81 -16.61 -2.60
N GLU A 80 -7.56 -15.69 -2.02
CA GLU A 80 -7.17 -14.28 -1.92
C GLU A 80 -5.93 -14.13 -1.03
N ARG A 81 -5.93 -14.81 0.10
CA ARG A 81 -4.80 -14.80 1.02
C ARG A 81 -3.53 -15.30 0.34
N LYS A 82 -3.63 -16.34 -0.46
CA LYS A 82 -2.50 -16.90 -1.20
C LYS A 82 -1.96 -15.90 -2.22
N LEU A 83 -2.84 -15.22 -2.94
CA LEU A 83 -2.43 -14.20 -3.91
C LEU A 83 -1.68 -13.06 -3.23
N ILE A 84 -2.15 -12.61 -2.08
CA ILE A 84 -1.48 -11.57 -1.30
C ILE A 84 -0.13 -12.08 -0.80
N GLN A 85 -0.10 -13.27 -0.24
CA GLN A 85 1.13 -13.88 0.27
C GLN A 85 2.19 -14.01 -0.82
N ASP A 86 1.83 -14.54 -1.97
CA ASP A 86 2.75 -14.71 -3.09
C ASP A 86 3.26 -13.36 -3.59
N TYR A 87 2.39 -12.36 -3.65
CA TYR A 87 2.77 -11.00 -4.01
C TYR A 87 3.78 -10.39 -3.02
N LEU A 88 3.50 -10.50 -1.73
CA LEU A 88 4.38 -9.96 -0.69
C LEU A 88 5.73 -10.68 -0.66
N HIS A 89 5.74 -12.01 -0.81
CA HIS A 89 6.97 -12.79 -0.86
C HIS A 89 7.83 -12.41 -2.07
N ARG A 90 7.20 -12.29 -3.22
CA ARG A 90 7.88 -11.96 -4.47
C ARG A 90 8.54 -10.57 -4.43
N ASN A 91 7.96 -9.66 -3.68
CA ASN A 91 8.42 -8.28 -3.58
C ASN A 91 9.06 -7.92 -2.23
N ALA A 92 9.25 -8.89 -1.36
CA ALA A 92 9.84 -8.69 -0.03
C ALA A 92 11.32 -8.33 -0.10
N ARG A 93 11.84 -7.84 1.02
CA ARG A 93 13.25 -7.50 1.19
C ARG A 93 14.13 -8.73 1.22
#